data_dd2038ed3f88a77b71745b7082b58852
#
_entry.id   dd2038ed3f88a77b71745b7082b58852
#
_cell.length_a   1.000
_cell.length_b   1.000
_cell.length_c   1.000
_cell.angle_alpha   90.00
_cell.angle_beta   90.00
_cell.angle_gamma   90.00
#
_symmetry.space_group_name_H-M   'P 1'
#
loop_
_entity.id
_entity.type
_entity.pdbx_description
1 polymer ?
#
loop_
_entity_poly.entity_id
_entity_poly.type
_entity_poly.pdbx_seq_one_letter_code
_entity_poly.pdbx_strand_id
1 'polypeptide(L)'
;WTRTGNYLFTSEAVDQGYIVLGTETLIVNPQHLGTDGYSSTSILSMNDNGQGLLGIDGIFNGVDMDAGTCGPPASNITCNKTPMFKITDNYGQSWAGDHSAYDFYYVPDEVFEDIFSTWPNTDVDACTGEVSVINDFWSWYEFDMRVDQEGNPHIVISLIAESDNYFHFLDGYTGFYHFTI
;
A
#
# COMPACT_ATOMS: atom_id res chain seq x y z
N TRP A 1 -13.63 9.90 6.44
CA TRP A 1 -13.62 8.53 5.90
C TRP A 1 -13.86 7.57 7.06
N THR A 2 -14.87 6.71 6.96
CA THR A 2 -15.08 5.66 7.96
C THR A 2 -14.20 4.48 7.60
N ARG A 3 -13.45 3.96 8.57
CA ARG A 3 -12.69 2.73 8.42
C ARG A 3 -13.66 1.58 8.22
N THR A 4 -13.75 1.12 7.01
CA THR A 4 -14.45 -0.10 6.68
C THR A 4 -13.42 -1.13 6.27
N GLY A 5 -13.50 -2.34 6.83
CA GLY A 5 -12.68 -3.45 6.38
C GLY A 5 -12.96 -3.78 4.92
N ASN A 6 -12.03 -4.44 4.28
CA ASN A 6 -12.24 -4.93 2.92
C ASN A 6 -12.80 -6.35 2.98
N TYR A 7 -13.95 -6.52 2.38
CA TYR A 7 -14.66 -7.79 2.33
C TYR A 7 -14.69 -8.33 0.90
N LEU A 8 -14.44 -9.61 0.78
CA LEU A 8 -14.55 -10.32 -0.48
C LEU A 8 -15.85 -11.14 -0.50
N PHE A 9 -16.63 -10.94 -1.55
CA PHE A 9 -17.77 -11.80 -1.87
C PHE A 9 -17.42 -12.68 -3.04
N THR A 10 -17.41 -14.00 -2.83
CA THR A 10 -17.19 -14.95 -3.90
C THR A 10 -18.49 -15.36 -4.54
N SER A 11 -18.50 -15.52 -5.85
CA SER A 11 -19.64 -16.10 -6.56
C SER A 11 -19.56 -17.63 -6.49
N GLU A 12 -20.60 -18.30 -6.02
CA GLU A 12 -20.66 -19.76 -5.98
C GLU A 12 -21.05 -20.36 -7.33
N ALA A 13 -21.92 -19.71 -8.07
CA ALA A 13 -22.38 -20.15 -9.38
C ALA A 13 -23.08 -19.03 -10.16
N VAL A 14 -23.15 -19.20 -11.47
CA VAL A 14 -24.08 -18.46 -12.32
C VAL A 14 -25.22 -19.40 -12.65
N ASP A 15 -26.40 -19.15 -12.06
CA ASP A 15 -27.61 -19.88 -12.37
C ASP A 15 -28.55 -19.00 -13.21
N GLN A 16 -28.94 -19.50 -14.39
CA GLN A 16 -29.87 -18.81 -15.32
C GLN A 16 -29.49 -17.34 -15.63
N GLY A 17 -28.19 -17.02 -15.61
CA GLY A 17 -27.69 -15.65 -15.84
C GLY A 17 -27.62 -14.77 -14.59
N TYR A 18 -27.92 -15.28 -13.42
CA TYR A 18 -27.79 -14.57 -12.15
C TYR A 18 -26.51 -15.01 -11.43
N ILE A 19 -25.79 -14.03 -10.86
CA ILE A 19 -24.68 -14.27 -9.96
C ILE A 19 -25.24 -14.52 -8.57
N VAL A 20 -24.93 -15.69 -8.02
CA VAL A 20 -25.22 -15.99 -6.62
C VAL A 20 -24.00 -15.62 -5.79
N LEU A 21 -24.13 -14.61 -4.94
CA LEU A 21 -23.06 -14.22 -4.02
C LEU A 21 -22.97 -15.24 -2.89
N GLY A 22 -21.76 -15.72 -2.68
CA GLY A 22 -21.41 -16.61 -1.58
C GLY A 22 -21.20 -15.87 -0.26
N THR A 23 -20.47 -16.52 0.62
CA THR A 23 -20.17 -15.99 1.95
C THR A 23 -19.23 -14.78 1.87
N GLU A 24 -19.54 -13.75 2.62
CA GLU A 24 -18.67 -12.61 2.87
C GLU A 24 -17.44 -13.03 3.69
N THR A 25 -16.27 -12.69 3.20
CA THR A 25 -14.99 -12.95 3.91
C THR A 25 -14.26 -11.63 4.17
N LEU A 26 -13.97 -11.35 5.43
CA LEU A 26 -13.15 -10.20 5.82
C LEU A 26 -11.69 -10.49 5.49
N ILE A 27 -11.11 -9.74 4.56
CA ILE A 27 -9.70 -9.88 4.15
C ILE A 27 -8.84 -8.86 4.89
N VAL A 28 -9.23 -7.60 4.89
CA VAL A 28 -8.53 -6.53 5.59
C VAL A 28 -9.34 -6.10 6.81
N ASN A 29 -8.81 -6.40 8.00
CA ASN A 29 -9.45 -5.98 9.24
C ASN A 29 -9.18 -4.48 9.49
N PRO A 30 -10.22 -3.64 9.65
CA PRO A 30 -10.05 -2.21 9.89
C PRO A 30 -9.30 -1.89 11.18
N GLN A 31 -9.25 -2.81 12.13
CA GLN A 31 -8.49 -2.64 13.37
C GLN A 31 -6.96 -2.67 13.14
N HIS A 32 -6.52 -3.20 12.02
CA HIS A 32 -5.10 -3.23 11.65
C HIS A 32 -4.62 -1.94 10.97
N LEU A 33 -5.56 -1.08 10.60
CA LEU A 33 -5.27 0.16 9.87
C LEU A 33 -5.18 1.35 10.81
N GLY A 34 -4.30 2.28 10.50
CA GLY A 34 -4.12 3.53 11.21
C GLY A 34 -5.37 4.43 11.16
N THR A 35 -5.39 5.43 12.05
CA THR A 35 -6.56 6.31 12.21
C THR A 35 -6.70 7.33 11.09
N ASP A 36 -5.62 7.73 10.48
CA ASP A 36 -5.55 8.85 9.54
C ASP A 36 -6.03 8.50 8.14
N GLY A 37 -6.64 7.32 8.01
CA GLY A 37 -7.68 7.07 7.05
C GLY A 37 -7.26 6.95 5.59
N TYR A 38 -6.01 6.85 5.28
CA TYR A 38 -5.53 6.72 3.91
C TYR A 38 -5.39 5.27 3.48
N SER A 39 -6.44 4.49 3.67
CA SER A 39 -6.55 3.26 2.90
C SER A 39 -7.16 3.60 1.56
N SER A 40 -6.40 3.47 0.51
CA SER A 40 -6.91 3.60 -0.85
C SER A 40 -7.85 2.43 -1.18
N THR A 41 -8.49 2.50 -2.32
CA THR A 41 -9.32 1.41 -2.85
C THR A 41 -8.49 0.13 -2.91
N SER A 42 -9.05 -0.97 -2.41
CA SER A 42 -8.39 -2.28 -2.51
C SER A 42 -8.28 -2.74 -3.96
N ILE A 43 -7.16 -3.37 -4.27
CA ILE A 43 -6.89 -3.99 -5.56
C ILE A 43 -6.92 -5.50 -5.39
N LEU A 44 -7.62 -6.17 -6.29
CA LEU A 44 -7.63 -7.62 -6.42
C LEU A 44 -7.04 -7.99 -7.78
N SER A 45 -6.03 -8.84 -7.76
CA SER A 45 -5.44 -9.42 -8.96
C SER A 45 -5.32 -10.93 -8.79
N MET A 46 -5.55 -11.66 -9.86
CA MET A 46 -5.46 -13.13 -9.86
C MET A 46 -5.02 -13.63 -11.24
N ASN A 47 -4.13 -14.61 -11.27
CA ASN A 47 -3.74 -15.29 -12.50
C ASN A 47 -4.59 -16.53 -12.77
N ASP A 48 -4.36 -17.16 -13.92
CA ASP A 48 -5.12 -18.33 -14.38
C ASP A 48 -4.89 -19.58 -13.51
N ASN A 49 -3.82 -19.60 -12.72
CA ASN A 49 -3.47 -20.71 -11.83
C ASN A 49 -4.12 -20.58 -10.44
N GLY A 50 -4.90 -19.50 -10.20
CA GLY A 50 -5.54 -19.24 -8.92
C GLY A 50 -4.62 -18.59 -7.88
N GLN A 51 -3.43 -18.18 -8.30
CA GLN A 51 -2.56 -17.35 -7.48
C GLN A 51 -2.98 -15.89 -7.60
N GLY A 52 -3.04 -15.20 -6.49
CA GLY A 52 -3.52 -13.82 -6.49
C GLY A 52 -3.11 -13.03 -5.27
N LEU A 53 -3.37 -11.75 -5.34
CA LEU A 53 -3.22 -10.83 -4.21
C LEU A 53 -4.45 -9.95 -4.04
N LEU A 54 -4.71 -9.56 -2.81
CA LEU A 54 -5.60 -8.48 -2.45
C LEU A 54 -4.84 -7.49 -1.58
N GLY A 55 -4.72 -6.26 -2.05
CA GLY A 55 -3.90 -5.26 -1.40
C GLY A 55 -4.54 -3.89 -1.31
N ILE A 56 -3.97 -3.11 -0.46
CA ILE A 56 -4.27 -1.69 -0.23
C ILE A 56 -2.95 -0.94 -0.04
N ASP A 57 -2.98 0.35 -0.26
CA ASP A 57 -1.93 1.25 0.22
C ASP A 57 -2.46 1.98 1.45
N GLY A 58 -1.77 1.90 2.58
CA GLY A 58 -2.30 2.39 3.84
C GLY A 58 -1.27 2.47 4.96
N ILE A 59 -1.75 2.81 6.12
CA ILE A 59 -0.97 3.01 7.34
C ILE A 59 -1.38 1.95 8.34
N PHE A 60 -0.42 1.28 8.97
CA PHE A 60 -0.72 0.34 10.06
C PHE A 60 -1.20 1.08 11.31
N ASN A 61 -2.03 0.40 12.10
CA ASN A 61 -2.47 0.92 13.39
C ASN A 61 -1.26 1.14 14.32
N GLY A 62 -1.22 2.31 14.98
CA GLY A 62 -0.11 2.73 15.83
C GLY A 62 0.84 3.72 15.16
N VAL A 63 0.69 3.99 13.87
CA VAL A 63 1.40 5.06 13.17
C VAL A 63 0.61 6.36 13.33
N ASP A 64 1.32 7.41 13.71
CA ASP A 64 0.87 8.80 13.68
C ASP A 64 1.83 9.58 12.77
N MET A 65 1.39 9.82 11.56
CA MET A 65 2.21 10.45 10.53
C MET A 65 2.42 11.94 10.80
N ASP A 66 1.41 12.62 11.36
CA ASP A 66 1.53 14.05 11.70
C ASP A 66 2.57 14.29 12.79
N ALA A 67 2.71 13.34 13.72
CA ALA A 67 3.71 13.39 14.77
C ALA A 67 5.06 12.75 14.36
N GLY A 68 5.14 12.12 13.18
CA GLY A 68 6.31 11.37 12.72
C GLY A 68 6.68 10.23 13.67
N THR A 69 5.67 9.59 14.28
CA THR A 69 5.89 8.55 15.29
C THR A 69 5.13 7.28 14.97
N CYS A 70 5.69 6.15 15.34
CA CYS A 70 4.98 4.88 15.32
C CYS A 70 5.09 4.17 16.66
N GLY A 71 3.92 3.78 17.19
CA GLY A 71 3.81 3.02 18.42
C GLY A 71 3.64 1.52 18.16
N PRO A 72 3.84 0.68 19.17
CA PRO A 72 3.54 -0.73 19.04
C PRO A 72 2.05 -0.99 18.69
N PRO A 73 1.75 -1.94 17.80
CA PRO A 73 2.69 -2.88 17.17
C PRO A 73 3.38 -2.34 15.90
N ALA A 74 2.96 -1.19 15.36
CA ALA A 74 3.46 -0.66 14.10
C ALA A 74 4.98 -0.38 14.11
N SER A 75 5.54 0.06 15.22
CA SER A 75 6.99 0.29 15.35
C SER A 75 7.89 -0.92 15.08
N ASN A 76 7.32 -2.11 15.04
CA ASN A 76 8.03 -3.33 14.68
C ASN A 76 7.77 -3.78 13.24
N ILE A 77 7.08 -2.96 12.46
CA ILE A 77 6.65 -3.27 11.10
C ILE A 77 7.15 -2.18 10.16
N THR A 78 6.50 -1.03 10.18
CA THR A 78 6.78 0.15 9.37
C THR A 78 6.15 1.38 10.00
N CYS A 79 6.79 2.53 9.86
CA CYS A 79 6.31 3.82 10.36
C CYS A 79 5.72 4.67 9.23
N ASN A 80 5.80 4.20 7.99
CA ASN A 80 5.32 4.91 6.82
C ASN A 80 4.01 4.33 6.27
N LYS A 81 3.37 5.09 5.42
CA LYS A 81 2.34 4.60 4.53
C LYS A 81 2.96 3.63 3.54
N THR A 82 2.42 2.43 3.43
CA THR A 82 3.02 1.35 2.66
C THR A 82 1.99 0.51 1.93
N PRO A 83 2.31 -0.04 0.76
CA PRO A 83 1.56 -1.11 0.16
C PRO A 83 1.55 -2.33 1.09
N MET A 84 0.35 -2.81 1.43
CA MET A 84 0.14 -4.00 2.24
C MET A 84 -0.86 -4.94 1.55
N PHE A 85 -0.60 -6.23 1.57
CA PHE A 85 -1.41 -7.19 0.84
C PHE A 85 -1.43 -8.57 1.47
N LYS A 86 -2.43 -9.35 1.08
CA LYS A 86 -2.50 -10.80 1.32
C LYS A 86 -2.46 -11.53 0.01
N ILE A 87 -1.96 -12.75 0.05
CA ILE A 87 -1.89 -13.63 -1.13
C ILE A 87 -2.82 -14.82 -1.01
N THR A 88 -3.18 -15.36 -2.15
CA THR A 88 -3.90 -16.63 -2.28
C THR A 88 -3.22 -17.50 -3.32
N ASP A 89 -3.31 -18.81 -3.16
CA ASP A 89 -2.86 -19.83 -4.12
C ASP A 89 -3.99 -20.76 -4.58
N ASN A 90 -5.23 -20.41 -4.23
CA ASN A 90 -6.38 -21.29 -4.39
C ASN A 90 -7.66 -20.54 -4.78
N TYR A 91 -7.55 -19.61 -5.73
CA TYR A 91 -8.67 -18.81 -6.24
C TYR A 91 -9.40 -18.01 -5.18
N GLY A 92 -8.68 -17.52 -4.15
CA GLY A 92 -9.26 -16.70 -3.09
C GLY A 92 -10.08 -17.46 -2.06
N GLN A 93 -9.99 -18.79 -2.02
CA GLN A 93 -10.65 -19.59 -0.99
C GLN A 93 -10.01 -19.41 0.39
N SER A 94 -8.72 -19.12 0.43
CA SER A 94 -7.99 -18.70 1.62
C SER A 94 -6.99 -17.59 1.27
N TRP A 95 -6.68 -16.77 2.28
CA TRP A 95 -5.78 -15.64 2.17
C TRP A 95 -4.75 -15.69 3.28
N ALA A 96 -3.51 -15.50 2.96
CA ALA A 96 -2.40 -15.46 3.90
C ALA A 96 -1.61 -14.18 3.74
N GLY A 97 -1.18 -13.62 4.86
CA GLY A 97 -0.10 -12.66 4.97
C GLY A 97 1.00 -13.28 5.79
N ASP A 98 2.14 -12.62 5.85
CA ASP A 98 3.29 -13.05 6.62
C ASP A 98 3.99 -11.83 7.24
N HIS A 99 4.91 -12.10 8.15
CA HIS A 99 5.88 -11.14 8.66
C HIS A 99 5.38 -9.96 9.50
N SER A 100 4.09 -9.87 9.82
CA SER A 100 3.61 -8.80 10.68
C SER A 100 2.64 -9.29 11.76
N ALA A 101 2.48 -8.48 12.81
CA ALA A 101 1.48 -8.70 13.85
C ALA A 101 0.03 -8.70 13.29
N TYR A 102 -0.15 -8.23 12.07
CA TYR A 102 -1.45 -8.06 11.42
C TYR A 102 -1.69 -9.03 10.26
N ASP A 103 -0.74 -9.97 10.03
CA ASP A 103 -0.87 -10.98 8.97
C ASP A 103 -0.99 -10.37 7.57
N PHE A 104 -0.03 -9.48 7.23
CA PHE A 104 0.14 -8.90 5.89
C PHE A 104 1.56 -9.07 5.38
N TYR A 105 1.72 -9.16 4.05
CA TYR A 105 2.93 -8.74 3.37
C TYR A 105 2.90 -7.22 3.20
N TYR A 106 4.06 -6.58 3.22
CA TYR A 106 4.18 -5.12 3.07
C TYR A 106 5.55 -4.75 2.52
N VAL A 107 5.67 -3.56 1.99
CA VAL A 107 6.97 -3.00 1.61
C VAL A 107 7.58 -2.34 2.86
N PRO A 108 8.74 -2.82 3.36
CA PRO A 108 9.35 -2.30 4.57
C PRO A 108 9.96 -0.91 4.37
N ASP A 109 10.08 -0.15 5.48
CA ASP A 109 10.60 1.22 5.47
C ASP A 109 11.99 1.32 4.84
N GLU A 110 12.85 0.35 5.06
CA GLU A 110 14.22 0.33 4.53
C GLU A 110 14.28 0.41 3.01
N VAL A 111 13.26 -0.13 2.32
CA VAL A 111 13.16 -0.06 0.85
C VAL A 111 12.89 1.38 0.40
N PHE A 112 11.99 2.07 1.10
CA PHE A 112 11.70 3.46 0.81
C PHE A 112 12.85 4.39 1.20
N GLU A 113 13.46 4.15 2.35
CA GLU A 113 14.62 4.91 2.82
C GLU A 113 15.80 4.80 1.84
N ASP A 114 16.06 3.59 1.29
CA ASP A 114 17.07 3.39 0.26
C ASP A 114 16.78 4.22 -0.99
N ILE A 115 15.54 4.25 -1.46
CA ILE A 115 15.12 5.09 -2.59
C ILE A 115 15.33 6.57 -2.25
N PHE A 116 14.78 7.01 -1.13
CA PHE A 116 14.83 8.41 -0.68
C PHE A 116 16.26 8.89 -0.47
N SER A 117 17.16 8.04 0.00
CA SER A 117 18.57 8.38 0.20
C SER A 117 19.27 8.85 -1.08
N THR A 118 18.72 8.51 -2.25
CA THR A 118 19.27 8.92 -3.55
C THR A 118 18.73 10.29 -4.03
N TRP A 119 17.71 10.82 -3.36
CA TRP A 119 17.07 12.05 -3.76
C TRP A 119 17.85 13.28 -3.34
N PRO A 120 17.71 14.43 -4.05
CA PRO A 120 18.29 15.68 -3.59
C PRO A 120 17.61 16.12 -2.28
N ASN A 121 18.39 16.63 -1.36
CA ASN A 121 17.91 17.13 -0.07
C ASN A 121 17.35 18.55 -0.13
N THR A 122 17.29 19.15 -1.29
CA THR A 122 16.72 20.48 -1.50
C THR A 122 16.05 20.56 -2.87
N ASP A 123 14.98 21.36 -2.92
CA ASP A 123 14.34 21.81 -4.16
C ASP A 123 14.39 23.32 -4.26
N VAL A 124 14.50 23.84 -5.47
CA VAL A 124 14.55 25.28 -5.75
C VAL A 124 13.39 25.67 -6.65
N ASP A 125 12.45 26.47 -6.12
CA ASP A 125 11.36 26.97 -6.93
C ASP A 125 11.90 27.83 -8.09
N ALA A 126 11.60 27.40 -9.30
CA ALA A 126 12.12 28.00 -10.51
C ALA A 126 11.62 29.46 -10.75
N CYS A 127 10.51 29.86 -10.13
CA CYS A 127 9.90 31.17 -10.29
C CYS A 127 10.39 32.17 -9.25
N THR A 128 10.52 31.71 -8.00
CA THR A 128 10.85 32.57 -6.87
C THR A 128 12.31 32.47 -6.45
N GLY A 129 12.98 31.35 -6.78
CA GLY A 129 14.32 31.04 -6.29
C GLY A 129 14.35 30.61 -4.82
N GLU A 130 13.18 30.37 -4.20
CA GLU A 130 13.08 29.87 -2.84
C GLU A 130 13.62 28.44 -2.75
N VAL A 131 14.35 28.13 -1.69
CA VAL A 131 14.92 26.83 -1.45
C VAL A 131 14.12 26.13 -0.36
N SER A 132 13.57 24.97 -0.68
CA SER A 132 12.92 24.07 0.28
C SER A 132 13.85 22.92 0.65
N VAL A 133 13.87 22.54 1.91
CA VAL A 133 14.59 21.34 2.36
C VAL A 133 13.66 20.16 2.25
N ILE A 134 14.09 19.16 1.50
CA ILE A 134 13.39 17.88 1.34
C ILE A 134 13.83 16.98 2.50
N ASN A 135 12.92 16.66 3.38
CA ASN A 135 13.19 15.94 4.62
C ASN A 135 12.40 14.63 4.74
N ASP A 136 11.44 14.40 3.83
CA ASP A 136 10.61 13.21 3.85
C ASP A 136 10.09 12.87 2.44
N PHE A 137 9.36 11.77 2.35
CA PHE A 137 8.64 11.32 1.15
C PHE A 137 7.24 10.86 1.53
N TRP A 138 6.37 10.80 0.54
CA TRP A 138 5.02 10.33 0.69
C TRP A 138 4.67 9.33 -0.41
N SER A 139 4.07 8.18 -0.07
CA SER A 139 3.40 7.35 -1.06
C SER A 139 2.05 7.98 -1.41
N TRP A 140 1.91 8.38 -2.67
CA TRP A 140 0.72 9.08 -3.13
C TRP A 140 -0.46 8.11 -3.33
N TYR A 141 -1.57 8.59 -3.87
CA TYR A 141 -2.81 7.80 -3.98
C TYR A 141 -2.79 6.81 -5.15
N GLU A 142 -1.94 7.04 -6.12
CA GLU A 142 -1.83 6.19 -7.30
C GLU A 142 -0.96 4.99 -6.99
N PHE A 143 -1.61 3.84 -6.93
CA PHE A 143 -0.92 2.56 -6.85
C PHE A 143 -1.68 1.51 -7.65
N ASP A 144 -0.96 0.49 -8.09
CA ASP A 144 -1.53 -0.71 -8.68
C ASP A 144 -0.75 -1.94 -8.19
N MET A 145 -1.45 -3.06 -8.07
CA MET A 145 -0.87 -4.33 -7.69
C MET A 145 -1.36 -5.40 -8.64
N ARG A 146 -0.45 -6.22 -9.13
CA ARG A 146 -0.75 -7.34 -10.02
C ARG A 146 0.03 -8.57 -9.59
N VAL A 147 -0.49 -9.72 -9.93
CA VAL A 147 0.23 -10.98 -9.86
C VAL A 147 0.53 -11.44 -11.28
N ASP A 148 1.75 -11.89 -11.53
CA ASP A 148 2.14 -12.44 -12.82
C ASP A 148 1.70 -13.91 -13.00
N GLN A 149 2.06 -14.53 -14.12
CA GLN A 149 1.69 -15.92 -14.40
C GLN A 149 2.44 -16.93 -13.53
N GLU A 150 3.57 -16.54 -12.96
CA GLU A 150 4.38 -17.33 -12.04
C GLU A 150 3.91 -17.16 -10.57
N GLY A 151 3.01 -16.19 -10.31
CA GLY A 151 2.46 -15.93 -8.98
C GLY A 151 3.20 -14.85 -8.19
N ASN A 152 4.16 -14.15 -8.82
CA ASN A 152 4.91 -13.10 -8.13
C ASN A 152 4.09 -11.81 -8.05
N PRO A 153 4.04 -11.15 -6.89
CA PRO A 153 3.45 -9.83 -6.75
C PRO A 153 4.28 -8.75 -7.44
N HIS A 154 3.61 -7.91 -8.19
CA HIS A 154 4.13 -6.67 -8.77
C HIS A 154 3.36 -5.50 -8.19
N ILE A 155 4.07 -4.55 -7.63
CA ILE A 155 3.50 -3.38 -6.96
C ILE A 155 4.05 -2.13 -7.64
N VAL A 156 3.15 -1.23 -8.06
CA VAL A 156 3.52 0.08 -8.59
C VAL A 156 2.90 1.13 -7.70
N ILE A 157 3.71 2.03 -7.18
CA ILE A 157 3.26 3.16 -6.37
C ILE A 157 3.90 4.45 -6.86
N SER A 158 3.27 5.58 -6.63
CA SER A 158 3.87 6.89 -6.82
C SER A 158 4.49 7.39 -5.52
N LEU A 159 5.76 7.82 -5.59
CA LEU A 159 6.45 8.48 -4.50
C LEU A 159 6.68 9.95 -4.85
N ILE A 160 6.45 10.81 -3.88
CA ILE A 160 6.57 12.26 -3.99
C ILE A 160 7.39 12.79 -2.81
N ALA A 161 8.24 13.77 -3.08
CA ALA A 161 9.06 14.38 -2.05
C ALA A 161 8.23 15.31 -1.16
N GLU A 162 8.59 15.41 0.11
CA GLU A 162 7.92 16.25 1.09
C GLU A 162 8.92 17.15 1.83
N SER A 163 8.49 18.37 2.08
CA SER A 163 9.11 19.32 3.01
C SER A 163 8.11 19.65 4.11
N ASP A 164 8.51 20.41 5.13
CA ASP A 164 7.65 20.79 6.26
C ASP A 164 6.29 21.39 5.87
N ASN A 165 6.17 21.93 4.65
CA ASN A 165 4.97 22.66 4.25
C ASN A 165 4.38 22.23 2.90
N TYR A 166 5.12 21.51 2.06
CA TYR A 166 4.73 21.27 0.66
C TYR A 166 5.21 19.93 0.14
N PHE A 167 4.48 19.41 -0.84
CA PHE A 167 4.93 18.34 -1.70
C PHE A 167 5.71 18.87 -2.91
N HIS A 168 6.74 18.15 -3.31
CA HIS A 168 7.66 18.55 -4.36
C HIS A 168 7.74 17.47 -5.45
N PHE A 169 7.65 17.88 -6.70
CA PHE A 169 7.85 17.01 -7.85
C PHE A 169 9.28 17.19 -8.37
N LEU A 170 10.19 16.41 -7.83
CA LEU A 170 11.60 16.43 -8.19
C LEU A 170 11.83 15.71 -9.52
N ASP A 171 12.35 16.43 -10.52
CA ASP A 171 12.58 15.87 -11.85
C ASP A 171 13.59 14.70 -11.80
N GLY A 172 13.16 13.55 -12.33
CA GLY A 172 13.95 12.32 -12.35
C GLY A 172 13.95 11.53 -11.04
N TYR A 173 13.25 11.98 -9.99
CA TYR A 173 13.19 11.30 -8.69
C TYR A 173 11.76 10.97 -8.27
N THR A 174 10.87 11.95 -8.23
CA THR A 174 9.45 11.67 -7.94
C THR A 174 8.77 11.01 -9.13
N GLY A 175 7.92 10.03 -8.84
CA GLY A 175 7.21 9.31 -9.91
C GLY A 175 6.82 7.90 -9.49
N PHE A 176 6.65 7.03 -10.49
CA PHE A 176 6.26 5.65 -10.26
C PHE A 176 7.46 4.75 -10.01
N TYR A 177 7.37 4.00 -8.93
CA TYR A 177 8.31 2.95 -8.55
C TYR A 177 7.65 1.59 -8.64
N HIS A 178 8.37 0.62 -9.19
CA HIS A 178 7.90 -0.73 -9.37
C HIS A 178 8.69 -1.69 -8.48
N PHE A 179 7.98 -2.45 -7.66
CA PHE A 179 8.53 -3.49 -6.79
C PHE A 179 8.05 -4.84 -7.27
N THR A 180 8.93 -5.82 -7.24
CA THR A 180 8.62 -7.25 -7.41
C THR A 180 9.04 -7.97 -6.14
N ILE A 181 8.17 -8.80 -5.60
CA ILE A 181 8.37 -9.51 -4.32
C ILE A 181 8.37 -11.01 -4.58
#